data_85209e4813181fc20a8acae3bc661cf1
#
_entry.id   85209e4813181fc20a8acae3bc661cf1
#
_cell.length_a   1.000
_cell.length_b   1.000
_cell.length_c   1.000
_cell.angle_alpha   90.00
_cell.angle_beta   90.00
_cell.angle_gamma   90.00
#
_symmetry.space_group_name_H-M   'P 1'
#
loop_
_entity.id
_entity.type
_entity.pdbx_description
1 polymer ?
#
loop_
_entity_poly.entity_id
_entity_poly.type
_entity_poly.pdbx_seq_one_letter_code
_entity_poly.pdbx_strand_id
1 'polypeptide(L)'
;MSQPVQTFTPQAFHRQAHDALENPQIRANFRKAMDGLMGKRRKAFDDWDLETLRELGANIRLRALSKLPDLLEQLEANCEANGIRVHWAENGEQACAMITEICQQHGASSVIKGKSMVSEEMHLNAHLEQAGIEALESDLGEYLVQLNEQTPSHIIMPAIHLNTGEISDIMHERTGTERTTDVDAMTAAARAQLRERFMTADVGVSGVNFAVAETGTLCLVENEGNGRLTTTAPPVHIAVTGIEKVVEHLADVPPLYALLTRSATGQHVTTYFNMISSPRKADEHDGPEEVHL
;
A
#
# COMPACT_ATOMS: atom_id res chain seq x y z
N MET A 1 -8.22 13.77 -16.68
CA MET A 1 -7.13 14.74 -16.99
C MET A 1 -6.07 14.59 -15.91
N SER A 2 -4.89 14.10 -16.29
CA SER A 2 -3.78 13.89 -15.36
C SER A 2 -3.38 15.23 -14.74
N GLN A 3 -3.37 15.29 -13.40
CA GLN A 3 -2.77 16.43 -12.71
C GLN A 3 -1.28 16.49 -13.06
N PRO A 4 -0.75 17.67 -13.43
CA PRO A 4 0.69 17.82 -13.57
C PRO A 4 1.34 17.49 -12.23
N VAL A 5 2.44 16.74 -12.25
CA VAL A 5 3.30 16.51 -11.09
C VAL A 5 3.51 17.85 -10.39
N GLN A 6 2.91 18.03 -9.22
CA GLN A 6 3.02 19.30 -8.49
C GLN A 6 4.47 19.44 -8.02
N THR A 7 5.24 20.24 -8.74
CA THR A 7 6.56 20.66 -8.28
C THR A 7 6.36 21.58 -7.07
N PHE A 8 6.52 21.01 -5.88
CA PHE A 8 6.44 21.78 -4.64
C PHE A 8 7.64 22.72 -4.53
N THR A 9 7.42 23.99 -4.81
CA THR A 9 8.40 24.99 -4.42
C THR A 9 8.33 25.19 -2.89
N PRO A 10 9.45 25.55 -2.20
CA PRO A 10 9.42 25.83 -0.76
C PRO A 10 8.34 26.86 -0.37
N GLN A 11 8.10 27.86 -1.21
CA GLN A 11 7.06 28.88 -0.98
C GLN A 11 5.63 28.30 -1.09
N ALA A 12 5.39 27.38 -2.02
CA ALA A 12 4.10 26.71 -2.14
C ALA A 12 3.84 25.82 -0.91
N PHE A 13 4.85 25.08 -0.45
CA PHE A 13 4.77 24.29 0.77
C PHE A 13 4.42 25.14 1.99
N HIS A 14 5.15 26.25 2.22
CA HIS A 14 4.88 27.13 3.37
C HIS A 14 3.46 27.71 3.36
N ARG A 15 2.94 28.09 2.18
CA ARG A 15 1.57 28.59 2.05
C ARG A 15 0.55 27.51 2.39
N GLN A 16 0.66 26.33 1.78
CA GLN A 16 -0.25 25.22 2.03
C GLN A 16 -0.20 24.74 3.49
N ALA A 17 0.98 24.69 4.09
CA ALA A 17 1.15 24.36 5.51
C ALA A 17 0.46 25.39 6.42
N HIS A 18 0.60 26.69 6.11
CA HIS A 18 -0.07 27.77 6.84
C HIS A 18 -1.61 27.62 6.74
N ASP A 19 -2.14 27.45 5.53
CA ASP A 19 -3.58 27.31 5.30
C ASP A 19 -4.14 26.06 6.02
N ALA A 20 -3.43 24.94 5.99
CA ALA A 20 -3.81 23.74 6.72
C ALA A 20 -3.78 23.93 8.24
N LEU A 21 -2.79 24.67 8.77
CA LEU A 21 -2.70 24.97 10.20
C LEU A 21 -3.81 25.94 10.68
N GLU A 22 -4.32 26.80 9.81
CA GLU A 22 -5.44 27.68 10.13
C GLU A 22 -6.80 26.97 10.04
N ASN A 23 -6.89 25.83 9.37
CA ASN A 23 -8.14 25.08 9.25
C ASN A 23 -8.49 24.33 10.56
N PRO A 24 -9.53 24.77 11.31
CA PRO A 24 -9.86 24.17 12.60
C PRO A 24 -10.38 22.74 12.49
N GLN A 25 -11.04 22.37 11.38
CA GLN A 25 -11.56 21.03 11.15
C GLN A 25 -10.44 20.04 10.93
N ILE A 26 -9.49 20.34 10.06
CA ILE A 26 -8.31 19.49 9.82
C ILE A 26 -7.57 19.25 11.13
N ARG A 27 -7.31 20.31 11.89
CA ARG A 27 -6.63 20.22 13.19
C ARG A 27 -7.38 19.35 14.19
N ALA A 28 -8.70 19.47 14.25
CA ALA A 28 -9.54 18.67 15.15
C ALA A 28 -9.55 17.19 14.74
N ASN A 29 -9.67 16.90 13.44
CA ASN A 29 -9.65 15.56 12.91
C ASN A 29 -8.31 14.87 13.22
N PHE A 30 -7.19 15.51 12.91
CA PHE A 30 -5.86 14.98 13.20
C PHE A 30 -5.63 14.75 14.69
N ARG A 31 -5.98 15.72 15.55
CA ARG A 31 -5.83 15.58 17.00
C ARG A 31 -6.63 14.38 17.52
N LYS A 32 -7.90 14.29 17.18
CA LYS A 32 -8.77 13.17 17.60
C LYS A 32 -8.21 11.81 17.16
N ALA A 33 -7.77 11.71 15.92
CA ALA A 33 -7.23 10.46 15.38
C ALA A 33 -5.88 10.10 16.03
N MET A 34 -4.94 11.05 16.13
CA MET A 34 -3.62 10.79 16.71
C MET A 34 -3.69 10.47 18.19
N ASP A 35 -4.47 11.22 18.99
CA ASP A 35 -4.64 10.93 20.42
C ASP A 35 -5.26 9.53 20.63
N GLY A 36 -6.23 9.16 19.77
CA GLY A 36 -6.82 7.83 19.77
C GLY A 36 -5.80 6.73 19.47
N LEU A 37 -4.99 6.90 18.42
CA LEU A 37 -3.94 5.93 18.03
C LEU A 37 -2.84 5.84 19.09
N MET A 38 -2.41 6.96 19.66
CA MET A 38 -1.43 6.97 20.76
C MET A 38 -1.92 6.22 22.00
N GLY A 39 -3.21 6.37 22.35
CA GLY A 39 -3.84 5.62 23.43
C GLY A 39 -3.88 4.11 23.15
N LYS A 40 -4.27 3.72 21.95
CA LYS A 40 -4.27 2.31 21.52
C LYS A 40 -2.86 1.72 21.51
N ARG A 41 -1.89 2.46 20.96
CA ARG A 41 -0.48 2.05 20.93
C ARG A 41 0.07 1.76 22.32
N ARG A 42 -0.17 2.65 23.31
CA ARG A 42 0.26 2.42 24.70
C ARG A 42 -0.28 1.10 25.23
N LYS A 43 -1.60 0.87 25.12
CA LYS A 43 -2.26 -0.35 25.58
C LYS A 43 -1.75 -1.61 24.87
N ALA A 44 -1.41 -1.52 23.59
CA ALA A 44 -0.94 -2.66 22.82
C ALA A 44 0.44 -3.17 23.24
N PHE A 45 1.16 -2.40 24.06
CA PHE A 45 2.47 -2.79 24.63
C PHE A 45 2.43 -3.06 26.14
N ASP A 46 1.25 -3.00 26.80
CA ASP A 46 1.18 -3.20 28.26
C ASP A 46 1.73 -4.57 28.70
N ASP A 47 1.57 -5.61 27.88
CA ASP A 47 2.04 -6.98 28.17
C ASP A 47 3.40 -7.30 27.52
N TRP A 48 4.10 -6.30 26.99
CA TRP A 48 5.35 -6.49 26.28
C TRP A 48 6.46 -5.58 26.79
N ASP A 49 7.68 -6.10 26.87
CA ASP A 49 8.88 -5.27 27.01
C ASP A 49 9.17 -4.59 25.65
N LEU A 50 8.65 -3.37 25.50
CA LEU A 50 8.79 -2.60 24.25
C LEU A 50 10.26 -2.34 23.91
N GLU A 51 11.11 -2.04 24.87
CA GLU A 51 12.51 -1.72 24.58
C GLU A 51 13.26 -2.95 24.11
N THR A 52 13.10 -4.10 24.76
CA THR A 52 13.67 -5.37 24.29
C THR A 52 13.19 -5.73 22.88
N LEU A 53 11.90 -5.53 22.59
CA LEU A 53 11.36 -5.79 21.24
C LEU A 53 11.92 -4.82 20.19
N ARG A 54 12.10 -3.55 20.54
CA ARG A 54 12.73 -2.54 19.67
C ARG A 54 14.19 -2.85 19.38
N GLU A 55 14.95 -3.25 20.40
CA GLU A 55 16.35 -3.67 20.24
C GLU A 55 16.45 -4.89 19.33
N LEU A 56 15.57 -5.89 19.52
CA LEU A 56 15.49 -7.05 18.63
C LEU A 56 15.20 -6.63 17.18
N GLY A 57 14.19 -5.77 16.96
CA GLY A 57 13.86 -5.27 15.64
C GLY A 57 15.00 -4.47 14.99
N ALA A 58 15.69 -3.64 15.77
CA ALA A 58 16.87 -2.89 15.31
C ALA A 58 18.01 -3.85 14.91
N ASN A 59 18.28 -4.87 15.72
CA ASN A 59 19.32 -5.87 15.44
C ASN A 59 19.01 -6.69 14.18
N ILE A 60 17.75 -7.07 13.95
CA ILE A 60 17.31 -7.73 12.73
C ILE A 60 17.60 -6.83 11.52
N ARG A 61 17.20 -5.55 11.57
CA ARG A 61 17.44 -4.60 10.47
C ARG A 61 18.92 -4.34 10.23
N LEU A 62 19.72 -4.16 11.28
CA LEU A 62 21.18 -3.95 11.17
C LEU A 62 21.86 -5.17 10.57
N ARG A 63 21.47 -6.39 10.97
CA ARG A 63 21.98 -7.62 10.40
C ARG A 63 21.65 -7.72 8.91
N ALA A 64 20.42 -7.46 8.50
CA ALA A 64 20.03 -7.45 7.10
C ALA A 64 20.82 -6.39 6.31
N LEU A 65 20.94 -5.17 6.81
CA LEU A 65 21.73 -4.11 6.16
C LEU A 65 23.20 -4.47 6.01
N SER A 66 23.81 -5.14 7.00
CA SER A 66 25.22 -5.55 6.94
C SER A 66 25.53 -6.61 5.89
N LYS A 67 24.50 -7.32 5.41
CA LYS A 67 24.58 -8.40 4.42
C LYS A 67 23.74 -8.09 3.17
N LEU A 68 23.30 -6.85 3.00
CA LEU A 68 22.30 -6.51 2.02
C LEU A 68 22.61 -6.99 0.60
N PRO A 69 23.83 -6.84 0.06
CA PRO A 69 24.14 -7.36 -1.28
C PRO A 69 23.88 -8.87 -1.42
N ASP A 70 24.39 -9.66 -0.47
CA ASP A 70 24.22 -11.12 -0.49
C ASP A 70 22.73 -11.53 -0.33
N LEU A 71 21.97 -10.78 0.49
CA LEU A 71 20.54 -11.01 0.69
C LEU A 71 19.71 -10.64 -0.53
N LEU A 72 20.11 -9.63 -1.30
CA LEU A 72 19.44 -9.27 -2.55
C LEU A 72 19.63 -10.36 -3.60
N GLU A 73 20.86 -10.87 -3.77
CA GLU A 73 21.15 -12.01 -4.67
C GLU A 73 20.38 -13.27 -4.24
N GLN A 74 20.33 -13.54 -2.93
CA GLN A 74 19.57 -14.68 -2.38
C GLN A 74 18.06 -14.52 -2.60
N LEU A 75 17.51 -13.30 -2.38
CA LEU A 75 16.10 -13.01 -2.60
C LEU A 75 15.72 -13.24 -4.06
N GLU A 76 16.50 -12.70 -4.99
CA GLU A 76 16.30 -12.86 -6.43
C GLU A 76 16.30 -14.33 -6.80
N ALA A 77 17.35 -15.09 -6.44
CA ALA A 77 17.46 -16.51 -6.74
C ALA A 77 16.28 -17.33 -6.20
N ASN A 78 15.83 -17.06 -4.97
CA ASN A 78 14.70 -17.77 -4.36
C ASN A 78 13.34 -17.33 -4.95
N CYS A 79 13.16 -16.07 -5.27
CA CYS A 79 11.98 -15.58 -5.97
C CYS A 79 11.86 -16.21 -7.36
N GLU A 80 12.94 -16.25 -8.15
CA GLU A 80 12.95 -16.85 -9.48
C GLU A 80 12.73 -18.37 -9.42
N ALA A 81 13.33 -19.05 -8.45
CA ALA A 81 13.08 -20.48 -8.22
C ALA A 81 11.62 -20.78 -7.88
N ASN A 82 10.92 -19.84 -7.26
CA ASN A 82 9.50 -19.89 -6.96
C ASN A 82 8.60 -19.44 -8.13
N GLY A 83 9.17 -18.95 -9.24
CA GLY A 83 8.44 -18.44 -10.40
C GLY A 83 8.07 -16.96 -10.34
N ILE A 84 8.60 -16.21 -9.39
CA ILE A 84 8.47 -14.74 -9.31
C ILE A 84 9.57 -14.12 -10.16
N ARG A 85 9.22 -13.23 -11.10
CA ARG A 85 10.19 -12.48 -11.91
C ARG A 85 10.68 -11.27 -11.15
N VAL A 86 12.00 -11.15 -10.97
CA VAL A 86 12.59 -10.02 -10.23
C VAL A 86 13.11 -8.96 -11.19
N HIS A 87 12.85 -7.70 -10.87
CA HIS A 87 13.26 -6.53 -11.64
C HIS A 87 13.99 -5.53 -10.72
N TRP A 88 15.09 -4.99 -11.20
CA TRP A 88 15.89 -4.03 -10.46
C TRP A 88 15.80 -2.64 -11.09
N ALA A 89 15.38 -1.67 -10.31
CA ALA A 89 15.31 -0.28 -10.71
C ALA A 89 16.25 0.60 -9.86
N GLU A 90 17.01 1.45 -10.49
CA GLU A 90 17.92 2.38 -9.81
C GLU A 90 17.18 3.55 -9.16
N ASN A 91 15.99 3.88 -9.67
CA ASN A 91 15.16 4.98 -9.20
C ASN A 91 13.68 4.78 -9.55
N GLY A 92 12.82 5.65 -9.02
CA GLY A 92 11.39 5.56 -9.22
C GLY A 92 10.94 5.72 -10.68
N GLU A 93 11.63 6.53 -11.49
CA GLU A 93 11.31 6.71 -12.91
C GLU A 93 11.53 5.41 -13.70
N GLN A 94 12.65 4.75 -13.45
CA GLN A 94 12.94 3.45 -14.06
C GLN A 94 11.95 2.37 -13.59
N ALA A 95 11.59 2.35 -12.30
CA ALA A 95 10.58 1.44 -11.78
C ALA A 95 9.21 1.65 -12.46
N CYS A 96 8.78 2.91 -12.61
CA CYS A 96 7.55 3.22 -13.33
C CYS A 96 7.58 2.77 -14.78
N ALA A 97 8.71 2.96 -15.48
CA ALA A 97 8.87 2.52 -16.87
C ALA A 97 8.76 0.99 -16.98
N MET A 98 9.42 0.23 -16.10
CA MET A 98 9.36 -1.23 -16.06
C MET A 98 7.92 -1.73 -15.79
N ILE A 99 7.23 -1.14 -14.81
CA ILE A 99 5.84 -1.50 -14.51
C ILE A 99 4.93 -1.22 -15.71
N THR A 100 5.11 -0.06 -16.34
CA THR A 100 4.33 0.32 -17.53
C THR A 100 4.59 -0.65 -18.69
N GLU A 101 5.84 -1.05 -18.88
CA GLU A 101 6.22 -2.04 -19.91
C GLU A 101 5.58 -3.40 -19.65
N ILE A 102 5.59 -3.89 -18.40
CA ILE A 102 4.91 -5.14 -18.01
C ILE A 102 3.41 -5.04 -18.33
N CYS A 103 2.77 -3.94 -17.93
CA CYS A 103 1.35 -3.72 -18.26
C CYS A 103 1.09 -3.75 -19.76
N GLN A 104 1.93 -3.10 -20.57
CA GLN A 104 1.78 -3.06 -22.02
C GLN A 104 2.02 -4.44 -22.68
N GLN A 105 2.98 -5.24 -22.19
CA GLN A 105 3.23 -6.60 -22.66
C GLN A 105 2.01 -7.52 -22.45
N HIS A 106 1.23 -7.27 -21.42
CA HIS A 106 -0.03 -7.98 -21.15
C HIS A 106 -1.26 -7.32 -21.81
N GLY A 107 -1.08 -6.25 -22.57
CA GLY A 107 -2.21 -5.51 -23.19
C GLY A 107 -3.13 -4.88 -22.13
N ALA A 108 -2.62 -4.62 -20.93
CA ALA A 108 -3.40 -4.11 -19.83
C ALA A 108 -3.93 -2.70 -20.11
N SER A 109 -5.20 -2.50 -19.86
CA SER A 109 -5.90 -1.22 -19.90
C SER A 109 -6.21 -0.67 -18.51
N SER A 110 -6.12 -1.53 -17.49
CA SER A 110 -6.49 -1.23 -16.11
C SER A 110 -5.55 -1.87 -15.10
N VAL A 111 -5.21 -1.08 -14.07
CA VAL A 111 -4.43 -1.50 -12.91
C VAL A 111 -5.24 -1.21 -11.66
N ILE A 112 -5.38 -2.20 -10.78
CA ILE A 112 -5.87 -1.98 -9.41
C ILE A 112 -4.70 -2.01 -8.43
N LYS A 113 -4.58 -0.99 -7.59
CA LYS A 113 -3.41 -0.78 -6.76
C LYS A 113 -3.78 -0.54 -5.30
N GLY A 114 -2.89 -0.86 -4.36
CA GLY A 114 -3.06 -0.49 -2.96
C GLY A 114 -1.91 -0.92 -2.06
N LYS A 115 -1.89 -0.35 -0.86
CA LYS A 115 -0.95 -0.69 0.21
C LYS A 115 0.53 -0.46 -0.15
N SER A 116 0.83 0.54 -0.99
CA SER A 116 2.21 0.83 -1.42
C SER A 116 2.55 2.31 -1.33
N MET A 117 3.32 2.69 -0.32
CA MET A 117 3.91 4.03 -0.23
C MET A 117 4.98 4.26 -1.30
N VAL A 118 5.72 3.21 -1.70
CA VAL A 118 6.74 3.32 -2.74
C VAL A 118 6.10 3.74 -4.06
N SER A 119 4.94 3.17 -4.41
CA SER A 119 4.22 3.55 -5.63
C SER A 119 3.70 5.01 -5.60
N GLU A 120 3.39 5.54 -4.41
CA GLU A 120 3.03 6.96 -4.23
C GLU A 120 4.26 7.87 -4.41
N GLU A 121 5.37 7.51 -3.78
CA GLU A 121 6.62 8.29 -3.84
C GLU A 121 7.16 8.40 -5.27
N MET A 122 6.99 7.38 -6.09
CA MET A 122 7.41 7.39 -7.51
C MET A 122 6.33 7.89 -8.47
N HIS A 123 5.15 8.32 -7.96
CA HIS A 123 4.02 8.83 -8.75
C HIS A 123 3.52 7.85 -9.84
N LEU A 124 3.43 6.57 -9.51
CA LEU A 124 3.10 5.51 -10.46
C LEU A 124 1.78 5.76 -11.21
N ASN A 125 0.73 6.24 -10.53
CA ASN A 125 -0.57 6.51 -11.15
C ASN A 125 -0.43 7.46 -12.36
N ALA A 126 0.32 8.56 -12.17
CA ALA A 126 0.53 9.54 -13.24
C ALA A 126 1.29 8.94 -14.45
N HIS A 127 2.22 8.03 -14.23
CA HIS A 127 2.96 7.35 -15.30
C HIS A 127 2.05 6.39 -16.07
N LEU A 128 1.23 5.60 -15.37
CA LEU A 128 0.27 4.68 -16.00
C LEU A 128 -0.79 5.43 -16.81
N GLU A 129 -1.35 6.51 -16.27
CA GLU A 129 -2.34 7.34 -16.95
C GLU A 129 -1.75 8.01 -18.22
N GLN A 130 -0.49 8.47 -18.18
CA GLN A 130 0.19 8.99 -19.37
C GLN A 130 0.38 7.92 -20.46
N ALA A 131 0.52 6.66 -20.07
CA ALA A 131 0.57 5.52 -20.99
C ALA A 131 -0.82 5.04 -21.46
N GLY A 132 -1.90 5.68 -21.00
CA GLY A 132 -3.28 5.30 -21.34
C GLY A 132 -3.82 4.13 -20.52
N ILE A 133 -3.19 3.79 -19.39
CA ILE A 133 -3.58 2.71 -18.48
C ILE A 133 -4.30 3.34 -17.29
N GLU A 134 -5.53 2.92 -17.01
CA GLU A 134 -6.28 3.39 -15.86
C GLU A 134 -5.66 2.81 -14.56
N ALA A 135 -5.30 3.66 -13.61
CA ALA A 135 -4.81 3.25 -12.29
C ALA A 135 -5.86 3.56 -11.21
N LEU A 136 -6.37 2.52 -10.52
CA LEU A 136 -7.39 2.66 -9.50
C LEU A 136 -6.85 2.27 -8.13
N GLU A 137 -7.06 3.14 -7.13
CA GLU A 137 -6.76 2.84 -5.74
C GLU A 137 -7.80 1.88 -5.13
N SER A 138 -7.35 0.87 -4.43
CA SER A 138 -8.22 -0.15 -3.81
C SER A 138 -8.46 0.07 -2.31
N ASP A 139 -7.63 0.86 -1.64
CA ASP A 139 -7.85 1.29 -0.26
C ASP A 139 -8.95 2.34 -0.24
N LEU A 140 -9.94 2.20 0.66
CA LEU A 140 -11.09 3.11 0.69
C LEU A 140 -10.68 4.57 0.88
N GLY A 141 -9.71 4.85 1.75
CA GLY A 141 -9.23 6.20 1.98
C GLY A 141 -8.48 6.77 0.78
N GLU A 142 -7.61 5.97 0.16
CA GLU A 142 -6.89 6.33 -1.06
C GLU A 142 -7.86 6.51 -2.24
N TYR A 143 -8.84 5.62 -2.39
CA TYR A 143 -9.90 5.72 -3.40
C TYR A 143 -10.70 7.02 -3.30
N LEU A 144 -11.13 7.40 -2.09
CA LEU A 144 -11.86 8.66 -1.87
C LEU A 144 -11.02 9.89 -2.21
N VAL A 145 -9.74 9.87 -1.85
CA VAL A 145 -8.79 10.94 -2.18
C VAL A 145 -8.55 11.00 -3.69
N GLN A 146 -8.41 9.86 -4.37
CA GLN A 146 -8.29 9.79 -5.82
C GLN A 146 -9.54 10.33 -6.52
N LEU A 147 -10.74 9.91 -6.10
CA LEU A 147 -12.01 10.44 -6.63
C LEU A 147 -12.11 11.97 -6.53
N ASN A 148 -11.55 12.54 -5.48
CA ASN A 148 -11.54 13.99 -5.25
C ASN A 148 -10.32 14.71 -5.87
N GLU A 149 -9.51 13.99 -6.65
CA GLU A 149 -8.30 14.53 -7.29
C GLU A 149 -7.34 15.20 -6.30
N GLN A 150 -7.24 14.66 -5.09
CA GLN A 150 -6.37 15.12 -4.00
C GLN A 150 -5.20 14.16 -3.76
N THR A 151 -4.28 14.57 -2.90
CA THR A 151 -3.19 13.70 -2.41
C THR A 151 -3.50 13.21 -1.01
N PRO A 152 -3.05 11.98 -0.64
CA PRO A 152 -3.21 11.46 0.71
C PRO A 152 -2.59 12.39 1.76
N SER A 153 -3.33 12.66 2.84
CA SER A 153 -2.85 13.52 3.93
C SER A 153 -2.12 12.74 5.03
N HIS A 154 -2.22 11.41 5.04
CA HIS A 154 -1.61 10.56 6.06
C HIS A 154 -1.43 9.13 5.53
N ILE A 155 -0.34 8.46 5.93
CA ILE A 155 0.02 7.11 5.46
C ILE A 155 -1.05 6.07 5.82
N ILE A 156 -1.60 6.11 7.06
CA ILE A 156 -2.53 5.10 7.56
C ILE A 156 -4.00 5.52 7.35
N MET A 157 -4.25 6.82 7.27
CA MET A 157 -5.57 7.42 7.12
C MET A 157 -5.55 8.47 6.00
N PRO A 158 -5.50 8.05 4.74
CA PRO A 158 -5.31 8.95 3.60
C PRO A 158 -6.32 10.10 3.55
N ALA A 159 -7.58 9.81 3.83
CA ALA A 159 -8.71 10.75 3.79
C ALA A 159 -9.00 11.44 5.15
N ILE A 160 -8.06 11.49 6.10
CA ILE A 160 -8.27 12.05 7.46
C ILE A 160 -8.72 13.53 7.45
N HIS A 161 -8.42 14.26 6.40
CA HIS A 161 -8.81 15.65 6.23
C HIS A 161 -10.28 15.84 5.84
N LEU A 162 -10.95 14.78 5.37
CA LEU A 162 -12.36 14.80 4.97
C LEU A 162 -13.29 14.46 6.15
N ASN A 163 -14.47 15.03 6.12
CA ASN A 163 -15.59 14.64 6.99
C ASN A 163 -16.63 13.80 6.23
N THR A 164 -17.57 13.21 6.96
CA THR A 164 -18.60 12.30 6.41
C THR A 164 -19.48 12.99 5.35
N GLY A 165 -19.78 14.28 5.52
CA GLY A 165 -20.57 15.05 4.56
C GLY A 165 -19.82 15.25 3.25
N GLU A 166 -18.55 15.67 3.33
CA GLU A 166 -17.68 15.81 2.16
C GLU A 166 -17.48 14.50 1.42
N ILE A 167 -17.30 13.38 2.14
CA ILE A 167 -17.23 12.04 1.55
C ILE A 167 -18.51 11.68 0.82
N SER A 168 -19.68 11.97 1.42
CA SER A 168 -21.00 11.76 0.79
C SER A 168 -21.15 12.56 -0.51
N ASP A 169 -20.72 13.81 -0.53
CA ASP A 169 -20.77 14.65 -1.71
C ASP A 169 -19.85 14.14 -2.82
N ILE A 170 -18.59 13.80 -2.49
CA ILE A 170 -17.62 13.20 -3.41
C ILE A 170 -18.18 11.93 -4.05
N MET A 171 -18.69 11.00 -3.23
CA MET A 171 -19.25 9.74 -3.74
C MET A 171 -20.47 9.99 -4.63
N HIS A 172 -21.33 10.94 -4.25
CA HIS A 172 -22.49 11.28 -5.09
C HIS A 172 -22.07 11.84 -6.45
N GLU A 173 -21.16 12.79 -6.46
CA GLU A 173 -20.75 13.50 -7.68
C GLU A 173 -19.91 12.61 -8.63
N ARG A 174 -19.05 11.75 -8.07
CA ARG A 174 -18.12 10.95 -8.86
C ARG A 174 -18.63 9.56 -9.22
N THR A 175 -19.53 9.00 -8.40
CA THR A 175 -19.97 7.61 -8.57
C THR A 175 -21.49 7.45 -8.70
N GLY A 176 -22.26 8.53 -8.53
CA GLY A 176 -23.71 8.49 -8.58
C GLY A 176 -24.38 7.84 -7.34
N THR A 177 -23.61 7.60 -6.27
CA THR A 177 -24.13 7.07 -5.01
C THR A 177 -25.12 8.03 -4.40
N GLU A 178 -26.20 7.53 -3.79
CA GLU A 178 -27.17 8.38 -3.07
C GLU A 178 -26.48 9.08 -1.88
N ARG A 179 -26.79 10.37 -1.70
CA ARG A 179 -26.25 11.14 -0.56
C ARG A 179 -26.73 10.57 0.76
N THR A 180 -25.80 10.27 1.65
CA THR A 180 -26.06 9.76 2.99
C THR A 180 -24.92 10.09 3.94
N THR A 181 -25.22 10.22 5.22
CA THR A 181 -24.20 10.32 6.28
C THR A 181 -24.03 9.00 7.03
N ASP A 182 -24.72 7.95 6.60
CA ASP A 182 -24.56 6.60 7.12
C ASP A 182 -23.27 5.97 6.55
N VAL A 183 -22.32 5.75 7.44
CA VAL A 183 -20.98 5.21 7.10
C VAL A 183 -21.07 3.81 6.53
N ASP A 184 -21.99 2.98 7.05
CA ASP A 184 -22.16 1.61 6.58
C ASP A 184 -22.73 1.58 5.15
N ALA A 185 -23.69 2.46 4.85
CA ALA A 185 -24.25 2.62 3.51
C ALA A 185 -23.19 3.12 2.50
N MET A 186 -22.39 4.12 2.86
CA MET A 186 -21.28 4.60 2.02
C MET A 186 -20.23 3.51 1.77
N THR A 187 -19.86 2.78 2.81
CA THR A 187 -18.89 1.68 2.70
C THR A 187 -19.43 0.55 1.82
N ALA A 188 -20.72 0.22 1.93
CA ALA A 188 -21.35 -0.79 1.08
C ALA A 188 -21.37 -0.37 -0.39
N ALA A 189 -21.65 0.91 -0.67
CA ALA A 189 -21.62 1.45 -2.03
C ALA A 189 -20.20 1.40 -2.65
N ALA A 190 -19.19 1.85 -1.91
CA ALA A 190 -17.78 1.77 -2.35
C ALA A 190 -17.36 0.31 -2.59
N ARG A 191 -17.74 -0.61 -1.70
CA ARG A 191 -17.48 -2.06 -1.85
C ARG A 191 -18.10 -2.62 -3.12
N ALA A 192 -19.33 -2.25 -3.44
CA ALA A 192 -20.00 -2.73 -4.65
C ALA A 192 -19.25 -2.29 -5.92
N GLN A 193 -18.81 -1.04 -5.98
CA GLN A 193 -18.06 -0.48 -7.08
C GLN A 193 -16.66 -1.11 -7.22
N LEU A 194 -15.91 -1.19 -6.13
CA LEU A 194 -14.57 -1.76 -6.15
C LEU A 194 -14.56 -3.25 -6.43
N ARG A 195 -15.63 -3.98 -6.03
CA ARG A 195 -15.72 -5.42 -6.29
C ARG A 195 -15.67 -5.75 -7.77
N GLU A 196 -16.40 -5.02 -8.60
CA GLU A 196 -16.37 -5.20 -10.06
C GLU A 196 -14.97 -4.91 -10.60
N ARG A 197 -14.35 -3.86 -10.11
CA ARG A 197 -13.00 -3.45 -10.54
C ARG A 197 -11.93 -4.49 -10.18
N PHE A 198 -12.00 -5.13 -9.03
CA PHE A 198 -11.11 -6.24 -8.68
C PHE A 198 -11.23 -7.42 -9.64
N MET A 199 -12.45 -7.72 -10.10
CA MET A 199 -12.71 -8.87 -10.98
C MET A 199 -12.38 -8.60 -12.45
N THR A 200 -12.22 -7.35 -12.85
CA THR A 200 -11.99 -6.94 -14.23
C THR A 200 -10.62 -6.31 -14.46
N ALA A 201 -9.86 -6.02 -13.40
CA ALA A 201 -8.54 -5.44 -13.53
C ALA A 201 -7.56 -6.41 -14.21
N ASP A 202 -6.77 -5.88 -15.14
CA ASP A 202 -5.77 -6.67 -15.87
C ASP A 202 -4.53 -6.95 -15.01
N VAL A 203 -4.14 -5.98 -14.16
CA VAL A 203 -2.94 -6.06 -13.32
C VAL A 203 -3.26 -5.57 -11.90
N GLY A 204 -2.75 -6.28 -10.91
CA GLY A 204 -2.74 -5.85 -9.52
C GLY A 204 -1.36 -5.34 -9.10
N VAL A 205 -1.30 -4.17 -8.46
CA VAL A 205 -0.04 -3.61 -7.93
C VAL A 205 -0.14 -3.47 -6.42
N SER A 206 0.79 -4.06 -5.69
CA SER A 206 0.85 -3.94 -4.22
C SER A 206 2.22 -3.52 -3.71
N GLY A 207 2.26 -3.05 -2.47
CA GLY A 207 3.50 -2.92 -1.72
C GLY A 207 3.95 -4.24 -1.09
N VAL A 208 5.12 -4.21 -0.45
CA VAL A 208 5.67 -5.29 0.36
C VAL A 208 6.12 -4.73 1.70
N ASN A 209 5.66 -5.34 2.80
CA ASN A 209 6.11 -4.97 4.13
C ASN A 209 7.43 -5.66 4.52
N PHE A 210 7.59 -6.94 4.11
CA PHE A 210 8.82 -7.70 4.32
C PHE A 210 9.07 -8.59 3.10
N ALA A 211 10.30 -8.54 2.56
CA ALA A 211 10.78 -9.47 1.52
C ALA A 211 11.78 -10.43 2.18
N VAL A 212 11.44 -11.71 2.25
CA VAL A 212 12.23 -12.71 2.99
C VAL A 212 13.23 -13.37 2.06
N ALA A 213 14.52 -13.07 2.24
CA ALA A 213 15.58 -13.59 1.36
C ALA A 213 15.69 -15.11 1.42
N GLU A 214 15.57 -15.70 2.62
CA GLU A 214 15.65 -17.16 2.84
C GLU A 214 14.67 -17.96 1.98
N THR A 215 13.48 -17.43 1.73
CA THR A 215 12.39 -18.20 1.10
C THR A 215 11.86 -17.60 -0.21
N GLY A 216 12.27 -16.40 -0.58
CA GLY A 216 11.67 -15.67 -1.71
C GLY A 216 10.20 -15.31 -1.46
N THR A 217 9.81 -15.10 -0.19
CA THR A 217 8.41 -14.81 0.19
C THR A 217 8.22 -13.32 0.41
N LEU A 218 7.16 -12.77 -0.19
CA LEU A 218 6.75 -11.37 -0.06
C LEU A 218 5.59 -11.30 0.95
N CYS A 219 5.76 -10.48 1.99
CA CYS A 219 4.75 -10.34 3.04
C CYS A 219 4.03 -9.00 2.93
N LEU A 220 2.69 -9.05 2.92
CA LEU A 220 1.82 -7.88 2.88
C LEU A 220 0.88 -7.88 4.09
N VAL A 221 0.87 -6.76 4.82
CA VAL A 221 0.08 -6.55 6.05
C VAL A 221 -1.11 -5.65 5.75
N GLU A 222 -2.31 -6.08 6.12
CA GLU A 222 -3.54 -5.30 5.88
C GLU A 222 -4.69 -5.63 6.85
N ASN A 223 -5.76 -4.80 6.83
CA ASN A 223 -6.95 -4.99 7.65
C ASN A 223 -8.25 -5.12 6.85
N GLU A 224 -8.28 -4.73 5.58
CA GLU A 224 -9.52 -4.54 4.80
C GLU A 224 -9.81 -5.66 3.81
N GLY A 225 -8.80 -6.44 3.44
CA GLY A 225 -8.90 -7.49 2.42
C GLY A 225 -8.71 -6.99 0.98
N ASN A 226 -8.60 -5.68 0.76
CA ASN A 226 -8.33 -5.09 -0.55
C ASN A 226 -6.93 -5.45 -1.08
N GLY A 227 -5.90 -5.43 -0.23
CA GLY A 227 -4.57 -5.87 -0.61
C GLY A 227 -4.56 -7.33 -1.03
N ARG A 228 -5.28 -8.20 -0.29
CA ARG A 228 -5.45 -9.61 -0.68
C ARG A 228 -6.12 -9.75 -2.04
N LEU A 229 -7.20 -9.01 -2.30
CA LEU A 229 -7.87 -9.03 -3.61
C LEU A 229 -6.96 -8.49 -4.72
N THR A 230 -6.23 -7.40 -4.47
CA THR A 230 -5.25 -6.84 -5.42
C THR A 230 -4.19 -7.86 -5.83
N THR A 231 -3.74 -8.70 -4.89
CA THR A 231 -2.67 -9.69 -5.14
C THR A 231 -3.17 -11.03 -5.67
N THR A 232 -4.49 -11.28 -5.71
CA THR A 232 -5.04 -12.61 -6.05
C THR A 232 -6.07 -12.61 -7.18
N ALA A 233 -6.82 -11.52 -7.38
CA ALA A 233 -7.88 -11.48 -8.38
C ALA A 233 -7.37 -11.18 -9.81
N PRO A 234 -6.49 -10.19 -10.04
CA PRO A 234 -5.92 -9.96 -11.35
C PRO A 234 -4.99 -11.09 -11.81
N PRO A 235 -4.91 -11.37 -13.13
CA PRO A 235 -4.04 -12.41 -13.67
C PRO A 235 -2.54 -12.11 -13.52
N VAL A 236 -2.16 -10.84 -13.40
CA VAL A 236 -0.78 -10.40 -13.21
C VAL A 236 -0.69 -9.62 -11.91
N HIS A 237 0.27 -9.96 -11.05
CA HIS A 237 0.56 -9.22 -9.83
C HIS A 237 1.98 -8.63 -9.88
N ILE A 238 2.10 -7.33 -9.63
CA ILE A 238 3.37 -6.62 -9.50
C ILE A 238 3.52 -6.14 -8.06
N ALA A 239 4.49 -6.68 -7.36
CA ALA A 239 4.85 -6.27 -6.00
C ALA A 239 5.98 -5.22 -6.07
N VAL A 240 5.75 -4.04 -5.49
CA VAL A 240 6.74 -2.94 -5.53
C VAL A 240 7.33 -2.74 -4.14
N THR A 241 8.66 -2.77 -4.05
CA THR A 241 9.33 -2.64 -2.76
C THR A 241 10.65 -1.87 -2.85
N GLY A 242 11.07 -1.28 -1.73
CA GLY A 242 12.44 -0.82 -1.56
C GLY A 242 13.31 -1.91 -0.95
N ILE A 243 14.60 -1.88 -1.24
CA ILE A 243 15.59 -2.85 -0.73
C ILE A 243 15.66 -2.88 0.80
N GLU A 244 15.24 -1.82 1.47
CA GLU A 244 15.17 -1.73 2.95
C GLU A 244 14.10 -2.64 3.57
N LYS A 245 13.19 -3.22 2.78
CA LYS A 245 12.19 -4.18 3.27
C LYS A 245 12.73 -5.61 3.36
N VAL A 246 13.92 -5.87 2.85
CA VAL A 246 14.53 -7.20 2.91
C VAL A 246 14.84 -7.60 4.35
N VAL A 247 14.52 -8.85 4.68
CA VAL A 247 14.89 -9.54 5.92
C VAL A 247 15.56 -10.87 5.58
N GLU A 248 16.49 -11.31 6.44
CA GLU A 248 17.27 -12.52 6.19
C GLU A 248 16.41 -13.78 6.27
N HIS A 249 15.71 -13.95 7.40
CA HIS A 249 14.97 -15.18 7.71
C HIS A 249 13.48 -14.93 7.88
N LEU A 250 12.67 -15.94 7.59
CA LEU A 250 11.23 -15.90 7.88
C LEU A 250 10.97 -15.69 9.39
N ALA A 251 11.83 -16.22 10.25
CA ALA A 251 11.76 -16.03 11.70
C ALA A 251 11.97 -14.57 12.15
N ASP A 252 12.51 -13.71 11.31
CA ASP A 252 12.67 -12.28 11.58
C ASP A 252 11.36 -11.49 11.45
N VAL A 253 10.40 -12.03 10.73
CA VAL A 253 9.14 -11.34 10.43
C VAL A 253 8.25 -11.16 11.66
N PRO A 254 8.00 -12.17 12.53
CA PRO A 254 7.10 -12.00 13.67
C PRO A 254 7.46 -10.84 14.61
N PRO A 255 8.70 -10.64 15.07
CA PRO A 255 9.03 -9.52 15.93
C PRO A 255 8.89 -8.16 15.24
N LEU A 256 9.25 -8.05 13.95
CA LEU A 256 9.04 -6.83 13.17
C LEU A 256 7.56 -6.55 12.93
N TYR A 257 6.77 -7.57 12.64
CA TYR A 257 5.33 -7.48 12.49
C TYR A 257 4.66 -7.05 13.81
N ALA A 258 5.08 -7.59 14.94
CA ALA A 258 4.58 -7.20 16.25
C ALA A 258 4.84 -5.71 16.55
N LEU A 259 6.01 -5.19 16.18
CA LEU A 259 6.32 -3.76 16.27
C LEU A 259 5.45 -2.92 15.33
N LEU A 260 5.31 -3.37 14.08
CA LEU A 260 4.54 -2.65 13.05
C LEU A 260 3.09 -2.46 13.47
N THR A 261 2.38 -3.54 13.79
CA THR A 261 0.94 -3.49 14.07
C THR A 261 0.62 -2.70 15.33
N ARG A 262 1.39 -2.91 16.39
CA ARG A 262 1.22 -2.17 17.65
C ARG A 262 1.57 -0.70 17.53
N SER A 263 2.61 -0.38 16.77
CA SER A 263 3.05 1.01 16.60
C SER A 263 2.14 1.81 15.68
N ALA A 264 1.66 1.19 14.59
CA ALA A 264 0.89 1.87 13.56
C ALA A 264 -0.58 2.08 13.97
N THR A 265 -1.25 1.03 14.42
CA THR A 265 -2.70 1.03 14.66
C THR A 265 -3.10 0.64 16.08
N GLY A 266 -2.12 0.23 16.92
CA GLY A 266 -2.38 -0.28 18.27
C GLY A 266 -3.06 -1.65 18.27
N GLN A 267 -2.85 -2.47 17.23
CA GLN A 267 -3.37 -3.82 17.11
C GLN A 267 -2.31 -4.83 17.52
N HIS A 268 -2.72 -5.93 18.17
CA HIS A 268 -1.82 -7.05 18.45
C HIS A 268 -1.46 -7.81 17.15
N VAL A 269 -2.44 -7.98 16.27
CA VAL A 269 -2.34 -8.56 14.93
C VAL A 269 -3.27 -7.82 13.99
N THR A 270 -3.00 -7.86 12.70
CA THR A 270 -3.92 -7.37 11.66
C THR A 270 -4.94 -8.43 11.28
N THR A 271 -5.98 -8.03 10.55
CA THR A 271 -7.00 -8.95 10.05
C THR A 271 -6.40 -9.96 9.08
N TYR A 272 -5.47 -9.51 8.22
CA TYR A 272 -4.79 -10.35 7.25
C TYR A 272 -3.29 -10.12 7.31
N PHE A 273 -2.56 -11.22 7.16
CA PHE A 273 -1.13 -11.25 6.88
C PHE A 273 -0.94 -12.16 5.67
N ASN A 274 -0.69 -11.55 4.52
CA ASN A 274 -0.57 -12.28 3.26
C ASN A 274 0.91 -12.64 3.02
N MET A 275 1.14 -13.89 2.62
CA MET A 275 2.46 -14.40 2.24
C MET A 275 2.38 -14.87 0.79
N ILE A 276 3.07 -14.19 -0.10
CA ILE A 276 3.07 -14.43 -1.53
C ILE A 276 4.41 -15.08 -1.85
N SER A 277 4.37 -16.34 -2.26
CA SER A 277 5.59 -17.12 -2.50
C SER A 277 5.74 -17.60 -3.95
N SER A 278 4.67 -17.54 -4.75
CA SER A 278 4.71 -17.98 -6.15
C SER A 278 3.50 -17.44 -6.92
N PRO A 279 3.52 -17.43 -8.25
CA PRO A 279 2.30 -17.39 -9.04
C PRO A 279 1.47 -18.67 -8.83
N ARG A 280 0.23 -18.64 -9.30
CA ARG A 280 -0.71 -19.77 -9.25
C ARG A 280 -0.14 -20.99 -9.96
N LYS A 281 -0.23 -22.15 -9.30
CA LYS A 281 0.12 -23.44 -9.89
C LYS A 281 -1.02 -24.00 -10.73
N ALA A 282 -0.72 -24.98 -11.58
CA ALA A 282 -1.69 -25.52 -12.53
C ALA A 282 -2.94 -26.17 -11.90
N ASP A 283 -2.85 -26.61 -10.65
CA ASP A 283 -3.94 -27.24 -9.87
C ASP A 283 -4.65 -26.27 -8.91
N GLU A 284 -4.23 -25.00 -8.88
CA GLU A 284 -4.83 -23.96 -8.05
C GLU A 284 -5.91 -23.19 -8.83
N HIS A 285 -7.01 -22.84 -8.16
CA HIS A 285 -8.18 -22.22 -8.79
C HIS A 285 -8.12 -20.70 -8.81
N ASP A 286 -7.35 -20.07 -7.90
CA ASP A 286 -7.23 -18.64 -7.75
C ASP A 286 -5.77 -18.20 -7.58
N GLY A 287 -5.54 -16.91 -7.69
CA GLY A 287 -4.20 -16.31 -7.67
C GLY A 287 -3.73 -15.89 -9.06
N PRO A 288 -2.73 -15.03 -9.12
CA PRO A 288 -2.19 -14.51 -10.37
C PRO A 288 -1.44 -15.59 -11.16
N GLU A 289 -1.50 -15.49 -12.47
CA GLU A 289 -0.74 -16.37 -13.39
C GLU A 289 0.74 -15.98 -13.43
N GLU A 290 1.01 -14.69 -13.23
CA GLU A 290 2.36 -14.13 -13.17
C GLU A 290 2.52 -13.21 -11.96
N VAL A 291 3.70 -13.30 -11.33
CA VAL A 291 4.10 -12.42 -10.22
C VAL A 291 5.44 -11.78 -10.54
N HIS A 292 5.51 -10.47 -10.37
CA HIS A 292 6.71 -9.65 -10.54
C HIS A 292 7.08 -8.95 -9.22
N LEU A 293 8.38 -8.81 -8.95
CA LEU A 293 8.95 -8.06 -7.84
C LEU A 293 9.89 -7.00 -8.36
#